data_b4504b92573778864557e049fa1087ab
#
_entry.id   b4504b92573778864557e049fa1087ab
#
_cell.length_a   1.000
_cell.length_b   1.000
_cell.length_c   1.000
_cell.angle_alpha   90.00
_cell.angle_beta   90.00
_cell.angle_gamma   90.00
#
_symmetry.space_group_name_H-M   'P 1'
#
loop_
_entity.id
_entity.type
_entity.pdbx_description
1 polymer ?
#
loop_
_entity_poly.entity_id
_entity_poly.type
_entity_poly.pdbx_seq_one_letter_code
_entity_poly.pdbx_strand_id
1 'polypeptide(L)'
;MSEIKNKLKKFIKDTEDNKSSHWIHHLDGQNFEDIYHGMGFGSFAKKTLVKSVVHKLLATLTFGLDIFNSKEYLAYKKIFDKMNRQIDTDALRHIFTFKLLKKYSNAKNICVIGDGKSNFVLGAIMLQPESKIFSINLSETLINDYLILKKFKI
;
A
#
# COMPACT_ATOMS: atom_id res chain seq x y z
N MET A 1 14.02 11.20 -18.26
CA MET A 1 13.94 10.93 -16.79
C MET A 1 13.97 12.20 -15.94
N SER A 2 14.78 13.21 -16.28
CA SER A 2 14.86 14.49 -15.53
C SER A 2 13.56 15.31 -15.52
N GLU A 3 12.84 15.36 -16.63
CA GLU A 3 11.61 16.16 -16.76
C GLU A 3 10.46 15.64 -15.86
N ILE A 4 10.26 14.34 -15.82
CA ILE A 4 9.24 13.72 -14.94
C ILE A 4 9.58 14.00 -13.48
N LYS A 5 10.84 13.85 -13.10
CA LYS A 5 11.32 14.12 -11.75
C LYS A 5 11.06 15.57 -11.33
N ASN A 6 11.31 16.52 -12.23
CA ASN A 6 11.06 17.95 -11.97
C ASN A 6 9.56 18.25 -11.84
N LYS A 7 8.71 17.65 -12.68
CA LYS A 7 7.25 17.79 -12.57
C LYS A 7 6.73 17.24 -11.22
N LEU A 8 7.25 16.11 -10.78
CA LEU A 8 6.87 15.51 -9.49
C LEU A 8 7.32 16.39 -8.31
N LYS A 9 8.53 16.93 -8.34
CA LYS A 9 9.02 17.87 -7.31
C LYS A 9 8.14 19.12 -7.23
N LYS A 10 7.78 19.68 -8.38
CA LYS A 10 6.89 20.85 -8.44
C LYS A 10 5.53 20.52 -7.85
N PHE A 11 4.95 19.38 -8.21
CA PHE A 11 3.65 18.94 -7.70
C PHE A 11 3.65 18.81 -6.17
N ILE A 12 4.68 18.22 -5.58
CA ILE A 12 4.82 18.14 -4.11
C ILE A 12 4.85 19.53 -3.50
N LYS A 13 5.67 20.43 -4.04
CA LYS A 13 5.81 21.79 -3.52
C LYS A 13 4.51 22.57 -3.60
N ASP A 14 3.79 22.47 -4.71
CA ASP A 14 2.52 23.19 -4.93
C ASP A 14 1.37 22.69 -4.02
N THR A 15 1.56 21.54 -3.35
CA THR A 15 0.54 20.93 -2.46
C THR A 15 0.93 20.95 -0.98
N GLU A 16 2.05 21.58 -0.64
CA GLU A 16 2.60 21.58 0.73
C GLU A 16 1.69 22.25 1.76
N ASP A 17 0.96 23.28 1.35
CA ASP A 17 0.13 24.12 2.24
C ASP A 17 -1.15 23.41 2.75
N ASN A 18 -1.47 22.23 2.25
CA ASN A 18 -2.72 21.53 2.56
C ASN A 18 -2.55 20.34 3.54
N LYS A 19 -1.39 20.22 4.18
CA LYS A 19 -1.11 19.11 5.09
C LYS A 19 -1.53 19.43 6.52
N SER A 20 -2.17 18.47 7.19
CA SER A 20 -2.38 18.56 8.63
C SER A 20 -1.06 18.44 9.38
N SER A 21 -0.99 19.01 10.59
CA SER A 21 0.20 18.94 11.47
C SER A 21 0.69 17.51 11.71
N HIS A 22 -0.22 16.54 11.80
CA HIS A 22 0.12 15.12 11.95
C HIS A 22 0.92 14.60 10.74
N TRP A 23 0.52 14.95 9.53
CA TRP A 23 1.20 14.51 8.32
C TRP A 23 2.52 15.25 8.08
N ILE A 24 2.61 16.52 8.46
CA ILE A 24 3.86 17.27 8.43
C ILE A 24 4.92 16.54 9.26
N HIS A 25 4.59 16.13 10.49
CA HIS A 25 5.50 15.37 11.35
C HIS A 25 5.93 14.03 10.76
N HIS A 26 5.02 13.30 10.10
CA HIS A 26 5.33 12.01 9.50
C HIS A 26 6.11 12.11 8.20
N LEU A 27 5.99 13.22 7.48
CA LEU A 27 6.70 13.50 6.24
C LEU A 27 8.02 14.23 6.47
N ASP A 28 8.17 14.82 7.64
CA ASP A 28 9.38 15.55 8.04
C ASP A 28 10.57 14.57 8.05
N GLY A 29 11.62 14.92 7.30
CA GLY A 29 12.79 14.06 7.13
C GLY A 29 12.74 13.06 5.97
N GLN A 30 11.64 12.95 5.24
CA GLN A 30 11.63 12.17 3.99
C GLN A 30 12.20 13.01 2.84
N ASN A 31 13.27 12.52 2.23
CA ASN A 31 13.78 13.18 1.06
C ASN A 31 13.06 12.70 -0.22
N PHE A 32 13.00 13.58 -1.20
CA PHE A 32 12.35 13.28 -2.48
C PHE A 32 12.96 12.06 -3.19
N GLU A 33 14.24 11.80 -3.03
CA GLU A 33 14.91 10.66 -3.65
C GLU A 33 14.37 9.33 -3.11
N ASP A 34 14.13 9.23 -1.82
CA ASP A 34 13.54 8.03 -1.20
C ASP A 34 12.12 7.78 -1.71
N ILE A 35 11.32 8.86 -1.82
CA ILE A 35 9.98 8.80 -2.40
C ILE A 35 10.06 8.35 -3.87
N TYR A 36 10.94 8.98 -4.64
CA TYR A 36 11.09 8.69 -6.07
C TYR A 36 11.56 7.26 -6.36
N HIS A 37 12.36 6.68 -5.47
CA HIS A 37 12.80 5.29 -5.57
C HIS A 37 11.80 4.27 -4.99
N GLY A 38 10.63 4.72 -4.54
CA GLY A 38 9.60 3.88 -3.93
C GLY A 38 10.01 3.34 -2.56
N MET A 39 10.88 4.05 -1.87
CA MET A 39 11.37 3.74 -0.52
C MET A 39 10.71 4.60 0.56
N GLY A 40 9.91 5.58 0.14
CA GLY A 40 9.24 6.52 1.05
C GLY A 40 8.05 5.92 1.77
N PHE A 41 7.59 6.64 2.77
CA PHE A 41 6.42 6.41 3.60
C PHE A 41 6.37 5.09 4.36
N GLY A 42 7.17 5.03 5.39
CA GLY A 42 7.28 3.88 6.27
C GLY A 42 8.10 2.78 5.61
N SER A 43 9.25 2.51 6.20
CA SER A 43 10.09 1.41 5.75
C SER A 43 9.24 0.15 5.61
N PHE A 44 9.24 -0.41 4.42
CA PHE A 44 8.66 -1.73 4.23
C PHE A 44 9.42 -2.70 5.13
N ALA A 45 8.71 -3.43 5.96
CA ALA A 45 9.34 -4.45 6.80
C ALA A 45 10.02 -5.47 5.88
N LYS A 46 11.35 -5.48 5.89
CA LYS A 46 12.13 -6.49 5.15
C LYS A 46 11.73 -7.87 5.65
N LYS A 47 11.54 -8.78 4.71
CA LYS A 47 11.20 -10.17 5.01
C LYS A 47 12.37 -10.85 5.72
N THR A 48 12.17 -11.23 6.98
CA THR A 48 13.10 -12.07 7.74
C THR A 48 12.36 -13.28 8.28
N LEU A 49 13.06 -14.42 8.46
CA LEU A 49 12.46 -15.65 8.96
C LEU A 49 11.78 -15.43 10.33
N VAL A 50 12.47 -14.78 11.27
CA VAL A 50 11.96 -14.54 12.62
C VAL A 50 10.68 -13.69 12.56
N LYS A 51 10.72 -12.56 11.84
CA LYS A 51 9.53 -11.70 11.66
C LYS A 51 8.40 -12.45 11.00
N SER A 52 8.67 -13.30 10.00
CA SER A 52 7.63 -14.11 9.35
C SER A 52 6.93 -15.08 10.31
N VAL A 53 7.67 -15.72 11.20
CA VAL A 53 7.09 -16.63 12.21
C VAL A 53 6.25 -15.86 13.21
N VAL A 54 6.77 -14.77 13.77
CA VAL A 54 6.05 -13.92 14.72
C VAL A 54 4.78 -13.35 14.08
N HIS A 55 4.86 -12.84 12.86
CA HIS A 55 3.67 -12.32 12.16
C HIS A 55 2.63 -13.41 11.87
N LYS A 56 3.05 -14.62 11.52
CA LYS A 56 2.11 -15.73 11.36
C LYS A 56 1.41 -16.08 12.66
N LEU A 57 2.13 -16.13 13.77
CA LEU A 57 1.55 -16.40 15.08
C LEU A 57 0.52 -15.33 15.47
N LEU A 58 0.91 -14.05 15.38
CA LEU A 58 0.01 -12.94 15.66
C LEU A 58 -1.23 -12.93 14.74
N ALA A 59 -1.01 -13.17 13.44
CA ALA A 59 -2.10 -13.24 12.47
C ALA A 59 -3.06 -14.41 12.79
N THR A 60 -2.54 -15.55 13.20
CA THR A 60 -3.35 -16.71 13.62
C THR A 60 -4.20 -16.39 14.82
N LEU A 61 -3.63 -15.73 15.84
CA LEU A 61 -4.34 -15.35 17.04
C LEU A 61 -5.42 -14.29 16.79
N THR A 62 -5.18 -13.39 15.83
CA THR A 62 -6.08 -12.26 15.55
C THR A 62 -7.17 -12.60 14.53
N PHE A 63 -6.82 -13.32 13.46
CA PHE A 63 -7.67 -13.53 12.29
C PHE A 63 -8.04 -14.98 12.02
N GLY A 64 -7.51 -15.93 12.80
CA GLY A 64 -7.69 -17.35 12.59
C GLY A 64 -6.76 -17.95 11.53
N LEU A 65 -6.61 -19.27 11.53
CA LEU A 65 -5.75 -20.00 10.60
C LEU A 65 -6.26 -19.95 9.14
N ASP A 66 -7.55 -19.85 8.95
CA ASP A 66 -8.20 -19.87 7.64
C ASP A 66 -7.84 -18.65 6.77
N ILE A 67 -7.31 -17.57 7.37
CA ILE A 67 -6.88 -16.40 6.61
C ILE A 67 -5.76 -16.75 5.61
N PHE A 68 -4.84 -17.63 5.98
CA PHE A 68 -3.69 -17.99 5.15
C PHE A 68 -4.06 -18.79 3.90
N ASN A 69 -5.20 -19.47 3.91
CA ASN A 69 -5.73 -20.23 2.80
C ASN A 69 -6.74 -19.42 1.96
N SER A 70 -7.02 -18.19 2.38
CA SER A 70 -7.93 -17.32 1.64
C SER A 70 -7.31 -16.86 0.32
N LYS A 71 -8.15 -16.71 -0.72
CA LYS A 71 -7.70 -16.18 -2.01
C LYS A 71 -7.14 -14.76 -1.89
N GLU A 72 -7.67 -13.99 -0.95
CA GLU A 72 -7.23 -12.64 -0.65
C GLU A 72 -5.78 -12.66 -0.11
N TYR A 73 -5.49 -13.53 0.83
CA TYR A 73 -4.13 -13.69 1.34
C TYR A 73 -3.14 -14.16 0.25
N LEU A 74 -3.54 -15.13 -0.57
CA LEU A 74 -2.69 -15.65 -1.64
C LEU A 74 -2.39 -14.57 -2.70
N ALA A 75 -3.37 -13.72 -3.02
CA ALA A 75 -3.16 -12.59 -3.92
C ALA A 75 -2.15 -11.59 -3.36
N TYR A 76 -2.32 -11.18 -2.09
CA TYR A 76 -1.36 -10.31 -1.41
C TYR A 76 0.04 -10.95 -1.32
N LYS A 77 0.11 -12.23 -0.97
CA LYS A 77 1.38 -12.97 -0.89
C LYS A 77 2.13 -12.92 -2.22
N LYS A 78 1.46 -13.16 -3.33
CA LYS A 78 2.06 -13.12 -4.67
C LYS A 78 2.71 -11.77 -4.97
N ILE A 79 2.03 -10.67 -4.64
CA ILE A 79 2.54 -9.33 -4.95
C ILE A 79 3.62 -8.89 -3.96
N PHE A 80 3.44 -9.20 -2.67
CA PHE A 80 4.40 -8.86 -1.63
C PHE A 80 5.72 -9.64 -1.78
N ASP A 81 5.65 -10.91 -2.19
CA ASP A 81 6.84 -11.70 -2.53
C ASP A 81 7.59 -11.08 -3.72
N LYS A 82 6.87 -10.65 -4.79
CA LYS A 82 7.47 -9.94 -5.93
C LYS A 82 8.15 -8.63 -5.52
N MET A 83 7.60 -7.94 -4.52
CA MET A 83 8.14 -6.70 -3.98
C MET A 83 9.21 -6.93 -2.90
N ASN A 84 9.51 -8.16 -2.54
CA ASN A 84 10.33 -8.55 -1.38
C ASN A 84 9.86 -7.89 -0.07
N ARG A 85 8.52 -7.79 0.11
CA ARG A 85 7.88 -7.22 1.29
C ARG A 85 7.37 -8.32 2.22
N GLN A 86 7.39 -8.04 3.51
CA GLN A 86 6.67 -8.82 4.51
C GLN A 86 5.18 -8.44 4.47
N ILE A 87 4.29 -9.44 4.52
CA ILE A 87 2.88 -9.19 4.87
C ILE A 87 2.85 -8.80 6.34
N ASP A 88 2.70 -7.52 6.61
CA ASP A 88 2.61 -6.96 7.96
C ASP A 88 1.16 -6.94 8.47
N THR A 89 0.97 -6.46 9.69
CA THR A 89 -0.35 -6.37 10.33
C THR A 89 -1.31 -5.49 9.55
N ASP A 90 -0.80 -4.44 8.92
CA ASP A 90 -1.60 -3.53 8.11
C ASP A 90 -2.13 -4.22 6.85
N ALA A 91 -1.26 -4.94 6.13
CA ALA A 91 -1.68 -5.76 4.99
C ALA A 91 -2.69 -6.85 5.40
N LEU A 92 -2.50 -7.49 6.56
CA LEU A 92 -3.46 -8.48 7.09
C LEU A 92 -4.83 -7.88 7.36
N ARG A 93 -4.88 -6.66 7.91
CA ARG A 93 -6.13 -5.92 8.11
C ARG A 93 -6.85 -5.70 6.79
N HIS A 94 -6.14 -5.31 5.74
CA HIS A 94 -6.73 -5.13 4.41
C HIS A 94 -7.19 -6.46 3.80
N ILE A 95 -6.41 -7.53 3.93
CA ILE A 95 -6.81 -8.88 3.50
C ILE A 95 -8.14 -9.28 4.16
N PHE A 96 -8.25 -9.07 5.45
CA PHE A 96 -9.48 -9.34 6.20
C PHE A 96 -10.64 -8.46 5.74
N THR A 97 -10.39 -7.17 5.48
CA THR A 97 -11.38 -6.25 4.92
C THR A 97 -11.92 -6.73 3.58
N PHE A 98 -11.04 -7.15 2.65
CA PHE A 98 -11.50 -7.72 1.37
C PHE A 98 -12.30 -9.00 1.53
N LYS A 99 -11.91 -9.88 2.46
CA LYS A 99 -12.66 -11.10 2.78
C LYS A 99 -14.09 -10.77 3.26
N LEU A 100 -14.24 -9.71 4.05
CA LEU A 100 -15.55 -9.22 4.50
C LEU A 100 -16.34 -8.55 3.37
N LEU A 101 -15.71 -7.62 2.64
CA LEU A 101 -16.34 -6.84 1.58
C LEU A 101 -16.89 -7.72 0.45
N LYS A 102 -16.23 -8.83 0.16
CA LYS A 102 -16.71 -9.81 -0.82
C LYS A 102 -18.14 -10.28 -0.55
N LYS A 103 -18.56 -10.27 0.71
CA LYS A 103 -19.93 -10.61 1.13
C LYS A 103 -20.96 -9.58 0.69
N TYR A 104 -20.54 -8.33 0.46
CA TYR A 104 -21.42 -7.16 0.40
C TYR A 104 -21.32 -6.36 -0.89
N SER A 105 -20.29 -6.56 -1.73
CA SER A 105 -20.16 -5.71 -2.91
C SER A 105 -19.51 -6.38 -4.11
N ASN A 106 -20.21 -6.20 -5.27
CA ASN A 106 -19.61 -6.21 -6.60
C ASN A 106 -19.42 -4.74 -7.03
N ALA A 107 -18.64 -3.99 -6.30
CA ALA A 107 -18.47 -2.57 -6.55
C ALA A 107 -17.74 -2.35 -7.88
N LYS A 108 -18.39 -1.64 -8.82
CA LYS A 108 -17.77 -1.24 -10.10
C LYS A 108 -16.78 -0.08 -9.92
N ASN A 109 -16.94 0.71 -8.85
CA ASN A 109 -16.09 1.84 -8.53
C ASN A 109 -15.67 1.74 -7.07
N ILE A 110 -14.38 1.87 -6.82
CA ILE A 110 -13.76 1.82 -5.49
C ILE A 110 -13.02 3.13 -5.28
N CYS A 111 -13.36 3.87 -4.23
CA CYS A 111 -12.62 5.04 -3.80
C CYS A 111 -11.80 4.68 -2.55
N VAL A 112 -10.50 4.84 -2.64
CA VAL A 112 -9.55 4.58 -1.55
C VAL A 112 -9.01 5.91 -1.06
N ILE A 113 -9.22 6.20 0.22
CA ILE A 113 -8.79 7.46 0.84
C ILE A 113 -7.74 7.13 1.91
N GLY A 114 -6.56 7.74 1.77
CA GLY A 114 -5.52 7.66 2.81
C GLY A 114 -4.77 6.34 2.89
N ASP A 115 -4.60 5.61 1.78
CA ASP A 115 -3.81 4.37 1.73
C ASP A 115 -2.30 4.67 1.73
N GLY A 116 -1.72 4.82 2.91
CA GLY A 116 -0.34 5.30 3.08
C GLY A 116 0.76 4.44 2.47
N LYS A 117 0.49 3.18 2.10
CA LYS A 117 1.49 2.23 1.57
C LYS A 117 1.01 1.45 0.36
N SER A 118 -0.01 1.93 -0.32
CA SER A 118 -0.70 1.25 -1.44
C SER A 118 -1.26 -0.13 -1.07
N ASN A 119 -1.36 -0.48 0.20
CA ASN A 119 -1.75 -1.83 0.59
C ASN A 119 -3.17 -2.17 0.13
N PHE A 120 -4.11 -1.24 0.30
CA PHE A 120 -5.49 -1.46 -0.13
C PHE A 120 -5.64 -1.36 -1.64
N VAL A 121 -4.99 -0.37 -2.27
CA VAL A 121 -4.99 -0.19 -3.74
C VAL A 121 -4.45 -1.43 -4.45
N LEU A 122 -3.33 -1.98 -3.98
CA LEU A 122 -2.77 -3.23 -4.49
C LEU A 122 -3.76 -4.39 -4.39
N GLY A 123 -4.40 -4.52 -3.24
CA GLY A 123 -5.44 -5.54 -3.03
C GLY A 123 -6.63 -5.37 -3.97
N ALA A 124 -7.10 -4.14 -4.13
CA ALA A 124 -8.23 -3.82 -5.02
C ALA A 124 -7.92 -4.18 -6.48
N ILE A 125 -6.75 -3.81 -6.99
CA ILE A 125 -6.30 -4.15 -8.35
C ILE A 125 -6.28 -5.68 -8.56
N MET A 126 -5.77 -6.41 -7.57
CA MET A 126 -5.61 -7.86 -7.70
C MET A 126 -6.91 -8.65 -7.54
N LEU A 127 -7.78 -8.20 -6.66
CA LEU A 127 -8.98 -8.94 -6.27
C LEU A 127 -10.24 -8.50 -7.01
N GLN A 128 -10.22 -7.29 -7.57
CA GLN A 128 -11.33 -6.70 -8.30
C GLN A 128 -10.84 -6.01 -9.60
N PRO A 129 -10.24 -6.75 -10.54
CA PRO A 129 -9.59 -6.20 -11.73
C PRO A 129 -10.57 -5.48 -12.66
N GLU A 130 -11.86 -5.78 -12.58
CA GLU A 130 -12.92 -5.12 -13.37
C GLU A 130 -13.40 -3.80 -12.77
N SER A 131 -12.96 -3.46 -11.56
CA SER A 131 -13.37 -2.25 -10.89
C SER A 131 -12.49 -1.06 -11.28
N LYS A 132 -13.08 0.13 -11.37
CA LYS A 132 -12.34 1.39 -11.44
C LYS A 132 -11.93 1.78 -10.04
N ILE A 133 -10.64 2.02 -9.84
CA ILE A 133 -10.08 2.37 -8.54
C ILE A 133 -9.64 3.83 -8.59
N PHE A 134 -10.14 4.62 -7.65
CA PHE A 134 -9.76 6.00 -7.43
C PHE A 134 -9.00 6.09 -6.12
N SER A 135 -7.75 6.51 -6.16
CA SER A 135 -6.96 6.76 -4.95
C SER A 135 -6.90 8.24 -4.65
N ILE A 136 -7.32 8.62 -3.45
CA ILE A 136 -7.25 9.98 -2.92
C ILE A 136 -6.28 9.96 -1.74
N ASN A 137 -5.17 10.67 -1.88
CA ASN A 137 -4.11 10.66 -0.89
C ASN A 137 -3.33 11.97 -0.93
N LEU A 138 -2.41 12.16 0.01
CA LEU A 138 -1.45 13.24 -0.06
C LEU A 138 -0.53 13.08 -1.27
N SER A 139 -0.04 14.17 -1.80
CA SER A 139 0.75 14.21 -3.04
C SER A 139 1.94 13.26 -3.04
N GLU A 140 2.70 13.24 -1.94
CA GLU A 140 3.87 12.35 -1.80
C GLU A 140 3.47 10.89 -1.78
N THR A 141 2.36 10.59 -1.11
CA THR A 141 1.84 9.22 -1.03
C THR A 141 1.32 8.75 -2.39
N LEU A 142 0.59 9.60 -3.12
CA LEU A 142 0.13 9.29 -4.48
C LEU A 142 1.30 9.04 -5.44
N ILE A 143 2.36 9.83 -5.33
CA ILE A 143 3.57 9.62 -6.13
C ILE A 143 4.20 8.28 -5.78
N ASN A 144 4.32 7.96 -4.51
CA ASN A 144 4.84 6.69 -4.05
C ASN A 144 3.99 5.51 -4.56
N ASP A 145 2.66 5.61 -4.45
CA ASP A 145 1.72 4.62 -4.97
C ASP A 145 1.94 4.40 -6.47
N TYR A 146 1.99 5.49 -7.24
CA TYR A 146 2.23 5.44 -8.69
C TYR A 146 3.58 4.79 -9.03
N LEU A 147 4.64 5.14 -8.32
CA LEU A 147 5.98 4.59 -8.55
C LEU A 147 6.05 3.10 -8.22
N ILE A 148 5.38 2.66 -7.17
CA ILE A 148 5.26 1.24 -6.79
C ILE A 148 4.54 0.47 -7.90
N LEU A 149 3.37 0.92 -8.33
CA LEU A 149 2.59 0.26 -9.39
C LEU A 149 3.41 0.16 -10.69
N LYS A 150 4.05 1.26 -11.09
CA LYS A 150 4.89 1.31 -12.29
C LYS A 150 6.11 0.39 -12.20
N LYS A 151 6.84 0.41 -11.08
CA LYS A 151 8.06 -0.39 -10.86
C LYS A 151 7.77 -1.88 -10.93
N PHE A 152 6.67 -2.31 -10.37
CA PHE A 152 6.32 -3.72 -10.29
C PHE A 152 5.37 -4.19 -11.40
N LYS A 153 5.04 -3.30 -12.35
CA LYS A 153 4.15 -3.59 -13.48
C LYS A 153 2.82 -4.22 -13.00
N ILE A 154 2.16 -3.51 -12.11
CA ILE A 154 0.88 -3.88 -11.53
C ILE A 154 -0.21 -3.03 -12.15
#